data_6f9a2aa0928bbb4d9ed730f51b87fbf5
#
_entry.id   6f9a2aa0928bbb4d9ed730f51b87fbf5
#
_cell.length_a   1.000
_cell.length_b   1.000
_cell.length_c   1.000
_cell.angle_alpha   90.00
_cell.angle_beta   90.00
_cell.angle_gamma   90.00
#
_symmetry.space_group_name_H-M   'P 1'
#
loop_
_entity.id
_entity.type
_entity.pdbx_description
1 polymer ?
#
loop_
_entity_poly.entity_id
_entity_poly.type
_entity_poly.pdbx_seq_one_letter_code
_entity_poly.pdbx_strand_id
1 'polypeptide(L)'
;MNAVEIEEAISNLAEQPFDAVNFPYEFLRAFGNKDTTIKRLRGSSENKSDVENGLLQRNNIHIAVCPIGETNTVLNKLRASFATEKAKAKFILATDGVDFEAEDLTTGEILVCPYSDSPKHFGFFLTLAGISIVRNRESGW
;
A
#
# COMPACT_ATOMS: atom_id res chain seq x y z
N MET A 1 14.74 -9.11 0.15
CA MET A 1 14.88 -7.64 0.18
C MET A 1 14.93 -7.18 1.63
N ASN A 2 15.84 -6.30 1.97
CA ASN A 2 15.95 -5.79 3.34
C ASN A 2 15.35 -4.38 3.45
N ALA A 3 15.27 -3.87 4.69
CA ALA A 3 14.63 -2.57 4.94
C ALA A 3 15.33 -1.42 4.20
N VAL A 4 16.65 -1.47 4.06
CA VAL A 4 17.40 -0.42 3.37
C VAL A 4 17.05 -0.39 1.88
N GLU A 5 16.96 -1.57 1.28
CA GLU A 5 16.58 -1.68 -0.14
C GLU A 5 15.16 -1.19 -0.38
N ILE A 6 14.26 -1.50 0.55
CA ILE A 6 12.87 -1.04 0.47
C ILE A 6 12.79 0.48 0.56
N GLU A 7 13.49 1.06 1.53
CA GLU A 7 13.52 2.52 1.70
C GLU A 7 14.02 3.20 0.43
N GLU A 8 15.10 2.67 -0.16
CA GLU A 8 15.65 3.21 -1.38
C GLU A 8 14.67 3.11 -2.54
N ALA A 9 14.01 1.94 -2.69
CA ALA A 9 13.05 1.73 -3.77
C ALA A 9 11.83 2.65 -3.63
N ILE A 10 11.33 2.84 -2.42
CA ILE A 10 10.19 3.73 -2.16
C ILE A 10 10.59 5.19 -2.39
N SER A 11 11.81 5.58 -1.98
CA SER A 11 12.31 6.93 -2.22
C SER A 11 12.41 7.21 -3.71
N ASN A 12 12.93 6.26 -4.48
CA ASN A 12 13.04 6.41 -5.93
C ASN A 12 11.65 6.53 -6.57
N LEU A 13 10.70 5.73 -6.11
CA LEU A 13 9.34 5.78 -6.62
C LEU A 13 8.68 7.14 -6.35
N ALA A 14 8.86 7.67 -5.15
CA ALA A 14 8.27 8.97 -4.78
C ALA A 14 8.90 10.14 -5.52
N GLU A 15 10.15 9.99 -5.96
CA GLU A 15 10.85 11.04 -6.73
C GLU A 15 10.43 11.06 -8.21
N GLN A 16 9.86 9.97 -8.71
CA GLN A 16 9.38 9.92 -10.08
C GLN A 16 8.05 10.67 -10.21
N PRO A 17 7.71 11.18 -11.41
CA PRO A 17 6.37 11.71 -11.63
C PRO A 17 5.34 10.65 -11.26
N PHE A 18 4.28 11.05 -10.57
CA PHE A 18 3.25 10.11 -10.14
C PHE A 18 2.54 9.50 -11.35
N ASP A 19 2.53 8.18 -11.41
CA ASP A 19 1.88 7.42 -12.47
C ASP A 19 0.71 6.66 -11.86
N ALA A 20 -0.50 7.18 -12.06
CA ALA A 20 -1.71 6.61 -11.46
C ALA A 20 -1.96 5.16 -11.86
N VAL A 21 -1.59 4.79 -13.08
CA VAL A 21 -1.83 3.43 -13.58
C VAL A 21 -0.83 2.44 -12.99
N ASN A 22 0.42 2.83 -12.89
CA ASN A 22 1.49 1.92 -12.47
C ASN A 22 1.83 1.98 -11.00
N PHE A 23 1.43 3.03 -10.28
CA PHE A 23 1.80 3.19 -8.88
C PHE A 23 1.51 1.95 -8.02
N PRO A 24 0.31 1.34 -8.07
CA PRO A 24 0.05 0.18 -7.20
C PRO A 24 1.02 -0.96 -7.44
N TYR A 25 1.37 -1.21 -8.69
CA TYR A 25 2.29 -2.29 -9.05
C TYR A 25 3.71 -1.96 -8.63
N GLU A 26 4.15 -0.71 -8.84
CA GLU A 26 5.49 -0.28 -8.45
C GLU A 26 5.64 -0.26 -6.94
N PHE A 27 4.57 0.08 -6.22
CA PHE A 27 4.57 0.02 -4.76
C PHE A 27 4.83 -1.41 -4.27
N LEU A 28 4.12 -2.39 -4.84
CA LEU A 28 4.33 -3.79 -4.48
C LEU A 28 5.73 -4.27 -4.86
N ARG A 29 6.24 -3.83 -6.00
CA ARG A 29 7.59 -4.16 -6.43
C ARG A 29 8.62 -3.64 -5.44
N ALA A 30 8.42 -2.42 -4.94
CA ALA A 30 9.32 -1.81 -3.96
C ALA A 30 9.37 -2.61 -2.66
N PHE A 31 8.29 -3.30 -2.32
CA PHE A 31 8.25 -4.15 -1.13
C PHE A 31 8.63 -5.61 -1.42
N GLY A 32 9.27 -5.86 -2.55
CA GLY A 32 9.89 -7.15 -2.83
C GLY A 32 9.10 -8.13 -3.66
N ASN A 33 7.94 -7.72 -4.20
CA ASN A 33 7.19 -8.61 -5.06
C ASN A 33 7.91 -8.80 -6.39
N LYS A 34 7.97 -10.04 -6.85
CA LYS A 34 8.67 -10.40 -8.08
C LYS A 34 7.88 -10.00 -9.32
N ASP A 35 8.57 -9.84 -10.43
CA ASP A 35 7.95 -9.48 -11.71
C ASP A 35 6.86 -10.47 -12.11
N THR A 36 7.03 -11.76 -11.82
CA THR A 36 6.01 -12.77 -12.15
C THR A 36 4.72 -12.53 -11.38
N THR A 37 4.82 -12.13 -10.11
CA THR A 37 3.66 -11.79 -9.29
C THR A 37 2.98 -10.53 -9.84
N ILE A 38 3.77 -9.51 -10.17
CA ILE A 38 3.26 -8.26 -10.72
C ILE A 38 2.52 -8.52 -12.04
N LYS A 39 3.09 -9.34 -12.92
CA LYS A 39 2.44 -9.68 -14.20
C LYS A 39 1.09 -10.36 -14.00
N ARG A 40 1.01 -11.28 -13.04
CA ARG A 40 -0.25 -11.96 -12.75
C ARG A 40 -1.32 -10.99 -12.25
N LEU A 41 -0.94 -10.05 -11.41
CA LEU A 41 -1.87 -9.03 -10.93
C LEU A 41 -2.34 -8.11 -12.06
N ARG A 42 -1.43 -7.73 -12.97
CA ARG A 42 -1.80 -6.92 -14.14
C ARG A 42 -2.74 -7.66 -15.08
N GLY A 43 -2.60 -8.98 -15.17
CA GLY A 43 -3.45 -9.80 -16.01
C GLY A 43 -4.88 -9.93 -15.51
N SER A 44 -5.20 -9.32 -14.40
CA SER A 44 -6.50 -9.23 -13.75
C SER A 44 -7.08 -10.53 -13.21
N SER A 45 -6.51 -11.69 -13.53
CA SER A 45 -7.01 -12.95 -13.00
C SER A 45 -6.77 -13.06 -11.48
N GLU A 46 -5.70 -12.42 -11.00
CA GLU A 46 -5.35 -12.45 -9.58
C GLU A 46 -5.79 -11.18 -8.84
N ASN A 47 -6.12 -10.12 -9.57
CA ASN A 47 -6.57 -8.88 -8.97
C ASN A 47 -8.07 -8.95 -8.73
N LYS A 48 -8.46 -9.12 -7.48
CA LYS A 48 -9.85 -9.27 -7.06
C LYS A 48 -10.45 -7.98 -6.49
N SER A 49 -9.86 -6.83 -6.81
CA SER A 49 -10.34 -5.56 -6.31
C SER A 49 -11.77 -5.27 -6.80
N ASP A 50 -12.60 -4.78 -5.89
CA ASP A 50 -13.95 -4.33 -6.17
C ASP A 50 -14.04 -2.79 -6.11
N VAL A 51 -12.91 -2.11 -6.02
CA VAL A 51 -12.81 -0.66 -6.00
C VAL A 51 -12.18 -0.18 -7.30
N GLU A 52 -12.73 0.89 -7.88
CA GLU A 52 -12.22 1.45 -9.13
C GLU A 52 -10.75 1.82 -8.99
N ASN A 53 -9.95 1.44 -9.97
CA ASN A 53 -8.50 1.65 -10.00
C ASN A 53 -7.80 0.99 -8.82
N GLY A 54 -8.40 -0.08 -8.28
CA GLY A 54 -7.84 -0.80 -7.16
C GLY A 54 -6.99 -1.99 -7.58
N LEU A 55 -6.05 -2.33 -6.70
CA LEU A 55 -5.22 -3.52 -6.81
C LEU A 55 -5.28 -4.23 -5.47
N LEU A 56 -5.80 -5.45 -5.47
CA LEU A 56 -5.92 -6.24 -4.25
C LEU A 56 -5.01 -7.46 -4.32
N GLN A 57 -4.02 -7.48 -3.45
CA GLN A 57 -3.15 -8.64 -3.28
C GLN A 57 -3.60 -9.39 -2.04
N ARG A 58 -4.00 -10.64 -2.24
CA ARG A 58 -4.51 -11.48 -1.16
C ARG A 58 -3.52 -11.60 -0.01
N ASN A 59 -4.02 -11.51 1.21
CA ASN A 59 -3.27 -11.57 2.46
C ASN A 59 -2.32 -10.40 2.70
N ASN A 60 -2.31 -9.42 1.82
CA ASN A 60 -1.37 -8.30 1.91
C ASN A 60 -2.05 -6.94 1.93
N ILE A 61 -2.48 -6.42 0.78
CA ILE A 61 -2.89 -5.03 0.71
C ILE A 61 -3.92 -4.78 -0.38
N HIS A 62 -4.82 -3.85 -0.11
CA HIS A 62 -5.75 -3.33 -1.10
C HIS A 62 -5.39 -1.87 -1.35
N ILE A 63 -4.90 -1.56 -2.54
CA ILE A 63 -4.43 -0.21 -2.92
C ILE A 63 -5.40 0.37 -3.94
N ALA A 64 -5.73 1.65 -3.83
CA ALA A 64 -6.48 2.34 -4.87
C ALA A 64 -5.89 3.72 -5.12
N VAL A 65 -5.80 4.09 -6.39
CA VAL A 65 -5.44 5.43 -6.80
C VAL A 65 -6.74 6.16 -7.15
N CYS A 66 -6.85 7.41 -6.73
CA CYS A 66 -8.09 8.15 -6.86
C CYS A 66 -7.86 9.56 -7.42
N PRO A 67 -8.93 10.25 -7.83
CA PRO A 67 -8.81 11.66 -8.23
C PRO A 67 -8.35 12.53 -7.08
N ILE A 68 -7.72 13.65 -7.40
CA ILE A 68 -7.20 14.58 -6.40
C ILE A 68 -8.33 15.03 -5.46
N GLY A 69 -8.05 14.97 -4.17
CA GLY A 69 -8.98 15.37 -3.13
C GLY A 69 -9.91 14.27 -2.63
N GLU A 70 -9.84 13.06 -3.20
CA GLU A 70 -10.74 11.96 -2.84
C GLU A 70 -10.07 10.86 -2.01
N THR A 71 -8.87 11.10 -1.52
CA THR A 71 -8.09 10.08 -0.81
C THR A 71 -8.84 9.50 0.38
N ASN A 72 -9.41 10.35 1.21
CA ASN A 72 -10.13 9.89 2.40
C ASN A 72 -11.41 9.12 2.03
N THR A 73 -12.14 9.61 1.03
CA THR A 73 -13.35 8.93 0.55
C THR A 73 -13.03 7.53 0.05
N VAL A 74 -11.94 7.40 -0.72
CA VAL A 74 -11.56 6.11 -1.29
C VAL A 74 -11.00 5.18 -0.21
N LEU A 75 -10.27 5.71 0.77
CA LEU A 75 -9.81 4.89 1.89
C LEU A 75 -11.01 4.29 2.64
N ASN A 76 -12.06 5.07 2.84
CA ASN A 76 -13.28 4.56 3.47
C ASN A 76 -13.95 3.47 2.64
N LYS A 77 -13.93 3.60 1.31
CA LYS A 77 -14.44 2.55 0.42
C LYS A 77 -13.62 1.27 0.56
N LEU A 78 -12.29 1.39 0.64
CA LEU A 78 -11.42 0.23 0.84
C LEU A 78 -11.70 -0.45 2.18
N ARG A 79 -11.92 0.35 3.22
CA ARG A 79 -12.22 -0.18 4.55
C ARG A 79 -13.54 -0.94 4.58
N ALA A 80 -14.53 -0.46 3.85
CA ALA A 80 -15.86 -1.07 3.78
C ALA A 80 -15.95 -2.19 2.72
N SER A 81 -14.90 -2.39 1.93
CA SER A 81 -14.92 -3.33 0.83
C SER A 81 -15.02 -4.78 1.30
N PHE A 82 -15.99 -5.49 0.74
CA PHE A 82 -16.12 -6.92 1.01
C PHE A 82 -14.89 -7.70 0.52
N ALA A 83 -14.31 -7.27 -0.61
CA ALA A 83 -13.13 -7.92 -1.15
C ALA A 83 -11.92 -7.79 -0.22
N THR A 84 -11.78 -6.64 0.46
CA THR A 84 -10.72 -6.44 1.45
C THR A 84 -10.81 -7.49 2.55
N GLU A 85 -12.01 -7.69 3.08
CA GLU A 85 -12.23 -8.66 4.14
C GLU A 85 -12.02 -10.09 3.64
N LYS A 86 -12.60 -10.42 2.49
CA LYS A 86 -12.53 -11.77 1.92
C LYS A 86 -11.08 -12.16 1.60
N ALA A 87 -10.28 -11.23 1.11
CA ALA A 87 -8.88 -11.49 0.77
C ALA A 87 -7.97 -11.40 1.99
N LYS A 88 -8.49 -11.02 3.15
CA LYS A 88 -7.72 -10.88 4.39
C LYS A 88 -6.55 -9.92 4.22
N ALA A 89 -6.80 -8.79 3.57
CA ALA A 89 -5.79 -7.75 3.40
C ALA A 89 -5.37 -7.21 4.77
N LYS A 90 -4.08 -7.00 4.95
CA LYS A 90 -3.53 -6.46 6.20
C LYS A 90 -3.46 -4.94 6.18
N PHE A 91 -3.44 -4.36 5.00
CA PHE A 91 -3.36 -2.91 4.81
C PHE A 91 -4.35 -2.46 3.76
N ILE A 92 -4.81 -1.22 3.92
CA ILE A 92 -5.49 -0.50 2.85
C ILE A 92 -4.73 0.79 2.60
N LEU A 93 -4.66 1.22 1.34
CA LEU A 93 -3.90 2.40 0.95
C LEU A 93 -4.62 3.13 -0.17
N ALA A 94 -4.86 4.42 0.02
CA ALA A 94 -5.42 5.29 -1.01
C ALA A 94 -4.48 6.47 -1.22
N THR A 95 -4.25 6.84 -2.48
CA THR A 95 -3.45 8.02 -2.81
C THR A 95 -3.94 8.64 -4.10
N ASP A 96 -3.84 9.95 -4.18
CA ASP A 96 -4.14 10.73 -5.38
C ASP A 96 -2.87 11.34 -5.99
N GLY A 97 -1.70 10.98 -5.47
CA GLY A 97 -0.42 11.53 -5.90
C GLY A 97 -0.01 12.80 -5.15
N VAL A 98 -0.93 13.37 -4.37
CA VAL A 98 -0.68 14.53 -3.52
C VAL A 98 -0.74 14.11 -2.06
N ASP A 99 -1.81 13.43 -1.70
CA ASP A 99 -2.01 12.89 -0.36
C ASP A 99 -1.85 11.38 -0.36
N PHE A 100 -1.55 10.82 0.81
CA PHE A 100 -1.28 9.41 0.99
C PHE A 100 -1.89 8.99 2.33
N GLU A 101 -2.87 8.10 2.29
CA GLU A 101 -3.56 7.63 3.49
C GLU A 101 -3.62 6.12 3.50
N ALA A 102 -3.27 5.53 4.63
CA ALA A 102 -3.25 4.08 4.77
C ALA A 102 -3.68 3.67 6.17
N GLU A 103 -4.09 2.43 6.29
CA GLU A 103 -4.42 1.84 7.58
C GLU A 103 -3.84 0.44 7.66
N ASP A 104 -3.27 0.10 8.82
CA ASP A 104 -2.87 -1.26 9.16
C ASP A 104 -4.08 -1.92 9.81
N LEU A 105 -4.74 -2.80 9.09
CA LEU A 105 -5.98 -3.43 9.56
C LEU A 105 -5.76 -4.41 10.71
N THR A 106 -4.51 -4.81 10.95
CA THR A 106 -4.20 -5.73 12.05
C THR A 106 -4.04 -4.99 13.38
N THR A 107 -3.68 -3.71 13.35
CA THR A 107 -3.44 -2.93 14.55
C THR A 107 -4.39 -1.75 14.72
N GLY A 108 -5.01 -1.32 13.63
CA GLY A 108 -5.85 -0.11 13.62
C GLY A 108 -5.06 1.18 13.46
N GLU A 109 -3.74 1.10 13.27
CA GLU A 109 -2.93 2.30 13.07
C GLU A 109 -3.24 2.94 11.72
N ILE A 110 -3.28 4.27 11.70
CA ILE A 110 -3.56 5.05 10.50
C ILE A 110 -2.37 5.93 10.17
N LEU A 111 -2.02 5.99 8.89
CA LEU A 111 -0.96 6.86 8.39
C LEU A 111 -1.58 7.86 7.42
N VAL A 112 -1.37 9.15 7.68
CA VAL A 112 -1.79 10.23 6.78
C VAL A 112 -0.60 11.14 6.58
N CYS A 113 -0.19 11.33 5.32
CA CYS A 113 0.95 12.19 5.01
C CYS A 113 0.87 12.67 3.55
N PRO A 114 1.65 13.69 3.18
CA PRO A 114 1.79 14.02 1.76
C PRO A 114 2.44 12.84 1.03
N TYR A 115 2.06 12.65 -0.22
CA TYR A 115 2.66 11.58 -1.03
C TYR A 115 4.19 11.66 -1.05
N SER A 116 4.74 12.87 -1.13
CA SER A 116 6.18 13.09 -1.16
C SER A 116 6.89 12.66 0.13
N ASP A 117 6.15 12.56 1.24
CA ASP A 117 6.71 12.13 2.51
C ASP A 117 6.55 10.63 2.75
N SER A 118 5.88 9.91 1.85
CA SER A 118 5.64 8.48 2.03
C SER A 118 6.91 7.67 2.27
N PRO A 119 8.09 8.01 1.67
CA PRO A 119 9.31 7.26 1.96
C PRO A 119 9.74 7.33 3.43
N LYS A 120 9.39 8.40 4.13
CA LYS A 120 9.74 8.56 5.55
C LYS A 120 8.96 7.59 6.43
N HIS A 121 7.89 7.01 5.89
CA HIS A 121 7.00 6.12 6.63
C HIS A 121 7.00 4.69 6.06
N PHE A 122 8.03 4.32 5.29
CA PHE A 122 8.08 3.00 4.67
C PHE A 122 7.98 1.88 5.71
N GLY A 123 8.46 2.12 6.92
CA GLY A 123 8.41 1.15 8.02
C GLY A 123 7.01 0.70 8.38
N PHE A 124 6.01 1.54 8.07
CA PHE A 124 4.61 1.20 8.33
C PHE A 124 4.19 -0.09 7.61
N PHE A 125 4.78 -0.34 6.44
CA PHE A 125 4.40 -1.45 5.56
C PHE A 125 5.40 -2.61 5.53
N LEU A 126 6.38 -2.67 6.42
CA LEU A 126 7.46 -3.65 6.31
C LEU A 126 6.98 -5.10 6.34
N THR A 127 5.85 -5.38 6.98
CA THR A 127 5.32 -6.74 7.00
C THR A 127 4.89 -7.22 5.60
N LEU A 128 4.66 -6.31 4.65
CA LEU A 128 4.39 -6.70 3.26
C LEU A 128 5.57 -7.42 2.63
N ALA A 129 6.78 -7.14 3.10
CA ALA A 129 8.00 -7.77 2.62
C ALA A 129 8.41 -8.97 3.49
N GLY A 130 7.56 -9.37 4.42
CA GLY A 130 7.86 -10.46 5.34
C GLY A 130 8.80 -10.07 6.47
N ILE A 131 9.03 -8.77 6.67
CA ILE A 131 9.91 -8.28 7.73
C ILE A 131 9.08 -8.05 8.98
N SER A 132 9.45 -8.73 10.07
CA SER A 132 8.76 -8.56 11.34
C SER A 132 9.11 -7.20 11.96
N ILE A 133 8.10 -6.53 12.47
CA ILE A 133 8.28 -5.26 13.14
C ILE A 133 8.03 -5.48 14.62
N VAL A 134 9.02 -5.11 15.46
CA VAL A 134 8.84 -5.07 16.91
C VAL A 134 8.46 -3.64 17.25
N ARG A 135 7.21 -3.45 17.65
CA ARG A 135 6.73 -2.13 18.04
C ARG A 135 6.85 -1.99 19.53
N ASN A 136 7.62 -1.02 19.95
CA ASN A 136 7.75 -0.70 21.34
C ASN A 136 6.54 0.07 21.78
N ARG A 137 5.86 -0.55 22.67
CA ARG A 137 4.78 0.18 23.24
C ARG A 137 5.11 0.70 24.56
N GLU A 138 5.59 0.49 24.75
CA GLU A 138 5.81 0.69 25.73
C GLU A 138 6.28 1.39 25.99
N SER A 139 6.27 1.59 25.74
CA SER A 139 6.65 1.91 25.88
C SER A 139 6.62 1.97 26.33
N GLY A 140 6.32 1.81 26.27
CA GLY A 140 6.19 1.63 26.62
C GLY A 140 6.48 1.11 26.88
N TRP A 141 6.69 0.58 26.93
CA TRP A 141 6.95 -0.17 27.25
C TRP A 141 7.20 -0.26 27.83
#